data_45bb2eebfa746923fa1b09cc95c307fd
#
_entry.id   45bb2eebfa746923fa1b09cc95c307fd
#
_cell.length_a   1.000
_cell.length_b   1.000
_cell.length_c   1.000
_cell.angle_alpha   90.00
_cell.angle_beta   90.00
_cell.angle_gamma   90.00
#
_symmetry.space_group_name_H-M   'P 1'
#
loop_
_entity.id
_entity.type
_entity.pdbx_description
1 polymer ?
#
loop_
_entity_poly.entity_id
_entity_poly.type
_entity_poly.pdbx_seq_one_letter_code
_entity_poly.pdbx_strand_id
1 'polypeptide(L)'
;DLEDANFTRDEIASFMGITKKEVDQYLEILDLMDQYLAFYEYDGLYTMAEGHEDSFQKLNIALKQYRAGVANMWDFNDEDLNNLMGVAFDYIRVDLNQTDLRDLFRKPSQNTSSVFASKQRWSQFFERHQNIIDNNPEKTVDECLRDVEGSDITPRLKARDEEWRKIVKHSLEDNFKNAQDEIDSQLKAASPVNLIRKAMGALDSVDGNSSGFRQHSNEILEKLNELIAKATELKALINE
;
A
#
# COMPACT_ATOMS: atom_id res chain seq x y z
N ASP A 1 24.35 -19.42 10.17
CA ASP A 1 23.05 -19.78 9.59
C ASP A 1 23.14 -21.22 9.08
N LEU A 2 22.01 -21.98 9.06
CA LEU A 2 22.00 -23.40 8.68
C LEU A 2 22.23 -23.61 7.15
N GLU A 3 21.85 -22.66 6.31
CA GLU A 3 22.18 -22.70 4.89
C GLU A 3 23.67 -22.46 4.64
N ASP A 4 24.30 -21.54 5.38
CA ASP A 4 25.75 -21.31 5.34
C ASP A 4 26.54 -22.55 5.78
N ALA A 5 25.93 -23.38 6.62
CA ALA A 5 26.46 -24.69 7.02
C ALA A 5 26.21 -25.82 6.01
N ASN A 6 25.71 -25.50 4.79
CA ASN A 6 25.38 -26.42 3.71
C ASN A 6 24.25 -27.43 4.03
N PHE A 7 23.33 -27.12 4.92
CA PHE A 7 22.11 -27.90 5.10
C PHE A 7 21.12 -27.63 3.95
N THR A 8 20.54 -28.68 3.43
CA THR A 8 19.46 -28.57 2.45
C THR A 8 18.18 -28.10 3.14
N ARG A 9 17.29 -27.47 2.39
CA ARG A 9 15.98 -27.02 2.92
C ARG A 9 15.14 -28.15 3.50
N ASP A 10 15.27 -29.37 2.99
CA ASP A 10 14.59 -30.55 3.51
C ASP A 10 15.19 -30.99 4.86
N GLU A 11 16.50 -30.89 5.04
CA GLU A 11 17.17 -31.15 6.31
C GLU A 11 16.82 -30.07 7.37
N ILE A 12 16.80 -28.79 6.97
CA ILE A 12 16.38 -27.70 7.85
C ILE A 12 14.92 -27.93 8.29
N ALA A 13 14.02 -28.23 7.37
CA ALA A 13 12.61 -28.53 7.66
C ALA A 13 12.46 -29.67 8.64
N SER A 14 13.20 -30.78 8.43
CA SER A 14 13.20 -31.93 9.30
C SER A 14 13.75 -31.61 10.69
N PHE A 15 14.84 -30.86 10.77
CA PHE A 15 15.47 -30.46 12.03
C PHE A 15 14.57 -29.54 12.86
N MET A 16 13.89 -28.59 12.22
CA MET A 16 12.99 -27.63 12.87
C MET A 16 11.58 -28.19 13.12
N GLY A 17 11.22 -29.34 12.55
CA GLY A 17 9.90 -29.92 12.67
C GLY A 17 8.80 -29.14 11.91
N ILE A 18 9.18 -28.46 10.81
CA ILE A 18 8.31 -27.66 9.95
C ILE A 18 8.33 -28.18 8.52
N THR A 19 7.48 -27.66 7.67
CA THR A 19 7.47 -28.03 6.24
C THR A 19 8.51 -27.24 5.46
N LYS A 20 9.00 -27.84 4.33
CA LYS A 20 9.88 -27.13 3.40
C LYS A 20 9.32 -25.77 2.95
N LYS A 21 8.01 -25.72 2.73
CA LYS A 21 7.32 -24.46 2.36
C LYS A 21 7.43 -23.39 3.45
N GLU A 22 7.38 -23.78 4.72
CA GLU A 22 7.58 -22.85 5.83
C GLU A 22 9.04 -22.40 5.90
N VAL A 23 10.01 -23.28 5.63
CA VAL A 23 11.42 -22.89 5.50
C VAL A 23 11.58 -21.84 4.40
N ASP A 24 11.04 -22.07 3.20
CA ASP A 24 11.09 -21.10 2.09
C ASP A 24 10.47 -19.76 2.49
N GLN A 25 9.37 -19.76 3.23
CA GLN A 25 8.72 -18.53 3.71
C GLN A 25 9.59 -17.78 4.72
N TYR A 26 10.21 -18.47 5.66
CA TYR A 26 11.10 -17.85 6.64
C TYR A 26 12.34 -17.24 5.99
N LEU A 27 12.93 -17.91 5.01
CA LEU A 27 14.09 -17.40 4.27
C LEU A 27 13.75 -16.13 3.48
N GLU A 28 12.57 -16.07 2.87
CA GLU A 28 12.11 -14.87 2.18
C GLU A 28 11.84 -13.70 3.13
N ILE A 29 11.33 -13.97 4.32
CA ILE A 29 11.15 -12.95 5.36
C ILE A 29 12.51 -12.46 5.85
N LEU A 30 13.45 -13.36 6.05
CA LEU A 30 14.82 -13.02 6.44
C LEU A 30 15.52 -12.16 5.38
N ASP A 31 15.37 -12.49 4.09
CA ASP A 31 15.87 -11.68 2.98
C ASP A 31 15.28 -10.25 2.98
N LEU A 32 13.99 -10.10 3.30
CA LEU A 32 13.38 -8.78 3.48
C LEU A 32 13.92 -8.02 4.71
N MET A 33 14.21 -8.74 5.80
CA MET A 33 14.85 -8.13 6.97
C MET A 33 16.26 -7.67 6.64
N ASP A 34 17.03 -8.46 5.89
CA ASP A 34 18.36 -8.06 5.42
C ASP A 34 18.30 -6.82 4.54
N GLN A 35 17.35 -6.76 3.61
CA GLN A 35 17.13 -5.57 2.79
C GLN A 35 16.74 -4.34 3.63
N TYR A 36 15.91 -4.51 4.65
CA TYR A 36 15.56 -3.46 5.61
C TYR A 36 16.79 -2.96 6.38
N LEU A 37 17.60 -3.90 6.89
CA LEU A 37 18.81 -3.55 7.64
C LEU A 37 19.82 -2.82 6.74
N ALA A 38 20.03 -3.31 5.51
CA ALA A 38 20.89 -2.65 4.52
C ALA A 38 20.37 -1.25 4.14
N PHE A 39 19.04 -1.09 4.01
CA PHE A 39 18.41 0.19 3.66
C PHE A 39 18.70 1.30 4.69
N TYR A 40 18.80 0.94 5.97
CA TYR A 40 19.10 1.88 7.06
C TYR A 40 20.56 1.83 7.55
N GLU A 41 21.44 1.11 6.82
CA GLU A 41 22.85 0.93 7.20
C GLU A 41 23.01 0.21 8.56
N TYR A 42 22.13 -0.79 8.83
CA TYR A 42 22.14 -1.62 10.05
C TYR A 42 22.62 -3.04 9.77
N ASP A 43 23.45 -3.26 8.75
CA ASP A 43 23.89 -4.57 8.32
C ASP A 43 24.26 -5.51 9.45
N GLY A 44 23.59 -6.67 9.49
CA GLY A 44 23.81 -7.71 10.51
C GLY A 44 23.25 -7.42 11.90
N LEU A 45 22.63 -6.27 12.13
CA LEU A 45 22.05 -5.89 13.44
C LEU A 45 20.56 -6.29 13.52
N TYR A 46 20.24 -7.58 13.49
CA TYR A 46 18.86 -8.09 13.50
C TYR A 46 18.01 -7.61 14.68
N THR A 47 18.64 -7.18 15.79
CA THR A 47 17.94 -6.56 16.91
C THR A 47 17.24 -5.25 16.55
N MET A 48 17.57 -4.65 15.37
CA MET A 48 16.88 -3.46 14.84
C MET A 48 15.58 -3.83 14.09
N ALA A 49 15.43 -5.09 13.67
CA ALA A 49 14.22 -5.62 13.03
C ALA A 49 13.34 -6.44 14.00
N GLU A 50 13.78 -6.62 15.24
CA GLU A 50 13.08 -7.41 16.26
C GLU A 50 11.69 -6.85 16.56
N GLY A 51 10.67 -7.73 16.58
CA GLY A 51 9.28 -7.38 16.84
C GLY A 51 8.49 -6.94 15.61
N HIS A 52 9.12 -6.91 14.43
CA HIS A 52 8.48 -6.54 13.16
C HIS A 52 8.25 -7.73 12.21
N GLU A 53 8.44 -8.97 12.67
CA GLU A 53 8.35 -10.20 11.85
C GLU A 53 7.01 -10.31 11.11
N ASP A 54 5.90 -10.03 11.81
CA ASP A 54 4.55 -10.03 11.22
C ASP A 54 4.39 -8.99 10.11
N SER A 55 5.06 -7.84 10.23
CA SER A 55 5.04 -6.78 9.24
C SER A 55 5.79 -7.18 7.98
N PHE A 56 6.97 -7.79 8.12
CA PHE A 56 7.72 -8.36 7.00
C PHE A 56 6.98 -9.50 6.31
N GLN A 57 6.29 -10.36 7.07
CA GLN A 57 5.45 -11.41 6.49
C GLN A 57 4.34 -10.83 5.61
N LYS A 58 3.66 -9.78 6.06
CA LYS A 58 2.61 -9.10 5.27
C LYS A 58 3.17 -8.44 4.03
N LEU A 59 4.33 -7.79 4.16
CA LEU A 59 5.04 -7.18 3.03
C LEU A 59 5.45 -8.24 1.99
N ASN A 60 6.03 -9.37 2.43
CA ASN A 60 6.40 -10.47 1.55
C ASN A 60 5.19 -11.00 0.75
N ILE A 61 4.06 -11.23 1.42
CA ILE A 61 2.83 -11.68 0.77
C ILE A 61 2.38 -10.66 -0.30
N ALA A 62 2.42 -9.38 0.00
CA ALA A 62 2.02 -8.33 -0.92
C ALA A 62 2.95 -8.26 -2.15
N LEU A 63 4.28 -8.23 -1.94
CA LEU A 63 5.26 -8.17 -3.01
C LEU A 63 5.18 -9.38 -3.94
N LYS A 64 4.99 -10.59 -3.40
CA LYS A 64 4.76 -11.79 -4.21
C LYS A 64 3.54 -11.65 -5.12
N GLN A 65 2.48 -11.08 -4.63
CA GLN A 65 1.25 -10.90 -5.40
C GLN A 65 1.41 -9.86 -6.51
N TYR A 66 2.09 -8.76 -6.23
CA TYR A 66 2.41 -7.77 -7.24
C TYR A 66 3.31 -8.35 -8.34
N ARG A 67 4.40 -9.05 -7.98
CA ARG A 67 5.30 -9.72 -8.92
C ARG A 67 4.63 -10.83 -9.73
N ALA A 68 3.65 -11.52 -9.17
CA ALA A 68 2.87 -12.53 -9.88
C ALA A 68 1.82 -11.93 -10.85
N GLY A 69 1.73 -10.61 -10.97
CA GLY A 69 0.78 -9.94 -11.86
C GLY A 69 -0.69 -10.09 -11.44
N VAL A 70 -0.95 -10.58 -10.23
CA VAL A 70 -2.33 -10.75 -9.70
C VAL A 70 -3.05 -9.41 -9.57
N ALA A 71 -2.31 -8.32 -9.74
CA ALA A 71 -2.75 -6.97 -9.50
C ALA A 71 -2.64 -6.06 -10.74
N ASN A 72 -2.79 -6.59 -11.95
CA ASN A 72 -2.66 -5.84 -13.22
C ASN A 72 -3.59 -4.63 -13.32
N MET A 73 -3.34 -3.62 -12.48
CA MET A 73 -4.15 -2.42 -12.43
C MET A 73 -3.49 -1.25 -13.15
N TRP A 74 -2.19 -1.26 -13.24
CA TRP A 74 -1.38 -0.36 -14.03
C TRP A 74 -0.01 -0.99 -14.29
N ASP A 75 0.70 -0.48 -15.26
CA ASP A 75 2.00 -0.99 -15.68
C ASP A 75 3.08 -0.42 -14.75
N PHE A 76 3.36 -1.13 -13.67
CA PHE A 76 4.44 -0.82 -12.72
C PHE A 76 5.67 -1.67 -13.02
N ASN A 77 6.84 -1.15 -12.70
CA ASN A 77 8.13 -1.79 -12.90
C ASN A 77 8.81 -2.13 -11.56
N ASP A 78 10.03 -2.66 -11.63
CA ASP A 78 10.82 -3.01 -10.44
C ASP A 78 11.18 -1.78 -9.59
N GLU A 79 11.36 -0.60 -10.20
CA GLU A 79 11.62 0.64 -9.48
C GLU A 79 10.39 1.06 -8.64
N ASP A 80 9.19 0.96 -9.21
CA ASP A 80 7.95 1.21 -8.47
C ASP A 80 7.79 0.26 -7.28
N LEU A 81 8.16 -1.02 -7.45
CA LEU A 81 8.13 -2.01 -6.36
C LEU A 81 9.20 -1.75 -5.30
N ASN A 82 10.40 -1.31 -5.70
CA ASN A 82 11.45 -0.92 -4.78
C ASN A 82 11.05 0.34 -3.98
N ASN A 83 10.41 1.30 -4.63
CA ASN A 83 9.85 2.47 -3.95
C ASN A 83 8.74 2.08 -2.97
N LEU A 84 7.86 1.15 -3.33
CA LEU A 84 6.86 0.61 -2.42
C LEU A 84 7.50 -0.08 -1.21
N MET A 85 8.58 -0.83 -1.43
CA MET A 85 9.33 -1.50 -0.38
C MET A 85 9.99 -0.49 0.56
N GLY A 86 10.63 0.57 0.04
CA GLY A 86 11.22 1.64 0.86
C GLY A 86 10.17 2.34 1.72
N VAL A 87 9.01 2.70 1.13
CA VAL A 87 7.88 3.25 1.87
C VAL A 87 7.42 2.29 2.98
N ALA A 88 7.34 0.99 2.68
CA ALA A 88 6.96 -0.01 3.66
C ALA A 88 7.94 -0.09 4.84
N PHE A 89 9.23 0.02 4.56
CA PHE A 89 10.28 0.03 5.58
C PHE A 89 10.15 1.23 6.51
N ASP A 90 9.87 2.43 5.98
CA ASP A 90 9.62 3.61 6.81
C ASP A 90 8.40 3.41 7.73
N TYR A 91 7.31 2.84 7.22
CA TYR A 91 6.11 2.56 8.01
C TYR A 91 6.35 1.44 9.06
N ILE A 92 7.16 0.43 8.75
CA ILE A 92 7.58 -0.59 9.72
C ILE A 92 8.42 0.07 10.82
N ARG A 93 9.38 0.90 10.45
CA ARG A 93 10.29 1.59 11.38
C ARG A 93 9.57 2.55 12.33
N VAL A 94 8.51 3.23 11.88
CA VAL A 94 7.70 4.07 12.77
C VAL A 94 6.67 3.29 13.58
N ASP A 95 6.66 1.96 13.44
CA ASP A 95 5.74 1.08 14.15
C ASP A 95 4.28 1.45 13.88
N LEU A 96 3.93 1.53 12.58
CA LEU A 96 2.55 1.70 12.16
C LEU A 96 1.75 0.49 12.61
N ASN A 97 0.51 0.70 13.07
CA ASN A 97 -0.28 -0.42 13.54
C ASN A 97 -0.51 -1.45 12.41
N GLN A 98 -0.59 -2.73 12.78
CA GLN A 98 -0.63 -3.84 11.81
C GLN A 98 -1.85 -3.83 10.89
N THR A 99 -2.97 -3.20 11.30
CA THR A 99 -4.15 -3.06 10.45
C THR A 99 -3.87 -2.09 9.32
N ASP A 100 -3.25 -0.96 9.61
CA ASP A 100 -2.91 0.07 8.63
C ASP A 100 -1.83 -0.44 7.67
N LEU A 101 -0.82 -1.18 8.16
CA LEU A 101 0.16 -1.86 7.32
C LEU A 101 -0.50 -2.86 6.37
N ARG A 102 -1.40 -3.70 6.87
CA ARG A 102 -2.15 -4.63 6.02
C ARG A 102 -2.94 -3.89 4.95
N ASP A 103 -3.55 -2.75 5.29
CA ASP A 103 -4.37 -1.97 4.37
C ASP A 103 -3.52 -1.20 3.36
N LEU A 104 -2.32 -0.77 3.71
CA LEU A 104 -1.32 -0.21 2.80
C LEU A 104 -0.94 -1.21 1.70
N PHE A 105 -0.73 -2.48 2.07
CA PHE A 105 -0.33 -3.55 1.16
C PHE A 105 -1.50 -4.36 0.59
N ARG A 106 -2.74 -3.94 0.81
CA ARG A 106 -3.93 -4.70 0.40
C ARG A 106 -3.93 -4.98 -1.09
N LYS A 107 -4.27 -6.25 -1.42
CA LYS A 107 -4.42 -6.70 -2.81
C LYS A 107 -5.33 -5.77 -3.60
N PRO A 108 -4.87 -5.22 -4.70
CA PRO A 108 -5.73 -4.48 -5.62
C PRO A 108 -6.89 -5.32 -6.20
N SER A 109 -6.69 -6.63 -6.40
CA SER A 109 -7.67 -7.53 -7.01
C SER A 109 -8.94 -7.78 -6.17
N GLN A 110 -8.86 -7.57 -4.86
CA GLN A 110 -10.01 -7.77 -3.95
C GLN A 110 -10.61 -6.47 -3.44
N ASN A 111 -9.86 -5.38 -3.50
CA ASN A 111 -10.29 -4.06 -3.09
C ASN A 111 -9.49 -3.00 -3.84
N THR A 112 -10.17 -2.17 -4.57
CA THR A 112 -9.62 -0.96 -5.19
C THR A 112 -9.16 0.09 -4.16
N SER A 113 -9.01 -0.29 -2.90
CA SER A 113 -8.68 0.58 -1.77
C SER A 113 -7.19 0.67 -1.45
N SER A 114 -6.31 -0.06 -2.14
CA SER A 114 -4.86 0.11 -1.98
C SER A 114 -4.38 1.41 -2.60
N VAL A 115 -3.43 2.08 -1.95
CA VAL A 115 -2.73 3.24 -2.52
C VAL A 115 -1.96 2.87 -3.79
N PHE A 116 -1.50 1.63 -3.90
CA PHE A 116 -0.81 1.09 -5.08
C PHE A 116 -1.76 0.63 -6.20
N ALA A 117 -3.08 0.82 -6.01
CA ALA A 117 -4.10 0.36 -6.95
C ALA A 117 -4.14 1.13 -8.28
N SER A 118 -3.57 2.32 -8.35
CA SER A 118 -3.42 3.08 -9.60
C SER A 118 -2.17 3.93 -9.55
N LYS A 119 -1.56 4.16 -10.72
CA LYS A 119 -0.36 5.00 -10.85
C LYS A 119 -0.57 6.40 -10.25
N GLN A 120 -1.72 7.01 -10.51
CA GLN A 120 -2.01 8.35 -9.99
C GLN A 120 -2.05 8.37 -8.45
N ARG A 121 -2.74 7.41 -7.82
CA ARG A 121 -2.82 7.32 -6.35
C ARG A 121 -1.45 7.08 -5.74
N TRP A 122 -0.72 6.12 -6.32
CA TRP A 122 0.63 5.80 -5.87
C TRP A 122 1.56 7.00 -5.96
N SER A 123 1.61 7.67 -7.12
CA SER A 123 2.48 8.83 -7.29
C SER A 123 2.17 9.96 -6.30
N GLN A 124 0.89 10.27 -6.07
CA GLN A 124 0.48 11.30 -5.10
C GLN A 124 0.83 10.92 -3.66
N PHE A 125 0.61 9.66 -3.30
CA PHE A 125 0.94 9.15 -1.97
C PHE A 125 2.46 9.14 -1.74
N PHE A 126 3.22 8.64 -2.72
CA PHE A 126 4.67 8.54 -2.68
C PHE A 126 5.33 9.92 -2.64
N GLU A 127 4.88 10.87 -3.45
CA GLU A 127 5.36 12.25 -3.42
C GLU A 127 5.17 12.91 -2.04
N ARG A 128 3.99 12.75 -1.44
CA ARG A 128 3.73 13.23 -0.07
C ARG A 128 4.63 12.55 0.96
N HIS A 129 4.83 11.23 0.82
CA HIS A 129 5.72 10.47 1.67
C HIS A 129 7.16 10.98 1.58
N GLN A 130 7.71 11.11 0.36
CA GLN A 130 9.06 11.63 0.15
C GLN A 130 9.23 13.05 0.73
N ASN A 131 8.25 13.92 0.52
CA ASN A 131 8.28 15.27 1.10
C ASN A 131 8.35 15.25 2.64
N ILE A 132 7.70 14.29 3.30
CA ILE A 132 7.81 14.13 4.76
C ILE A 132 9.23 13.73 5.15
N ILE A 133 9.80 12.75 4.45
CA ILE A 133 11.16 12.26 4.73
C ILE A 133 12.20 13.35 4.47
N ASP A 134 12.15 14.00 3.30
CA ASP A 134 13.11 15.04 2.89
C ASP A 134 13.12 16.27 3.81
N ASN A 135 11.95 16.62 4.36
CA ASN A 135 11.83 17.73 5.30
C ASN A 135 12.22 17.37 6.75
N ASN A 136 12.46 16.09 7.04
CA ASN A 136 12.83 15.63 8.36
C ASN A 136 14.06 14.69 8.30
N PRO A 137 15.21 15.21 7.83
CA PRO A 137 16.42 14.42 7.70
C PRO A 137 16.87 13.92 9.07
N GLU A 138 17.29 12.68 9.11
CA GLU A 138 17.88 12.08 10.30
C GLU A 138 19.41 12.20 10.28
N LYS A 139 20.03 11.99 11.47
CA LYS A 139 21.47 11.85 11.55
C LYS A 139 21.89 10.59 10.81
N THR A 140 23.02 10.63 10.11
CA THR A 140 23.61 9.43 9.51
C THR A 140 24.06 8.43 10.58
N VAL A 141 24.21 7.17 10.20
CA VAL A 141 24.75 6.14 11.12
C VAL A 141 26.14 6.53 11.60
N ASP A 142 27.01 7.00 10.70
CA ASP A 142 28.36 7.47 11.03
C ASP A 142 28.37 8.61 12.03
N GLU A 143 27.46 9.57 11.91
CA GLU A 143 27.32 10.67 12.88
C GLU A 143 26.88 10.18 14.25
N CYS A 144 25.99 9.18 14.26
CA CYS A 144 25.46 8.58 15.48
C CYS A 144 26.52 7.75 16.23
N LEU A 145 27.42 7.09 15.49
CA LEU A 145 28.39 6.14 16.03
C LEU A 145 29.81 6.70 16.16
N ARG A 146 30.03 7.99 15.89
CA ARG A 146 31.37 8.60 15.83
C ARG A 146 32.26 8.30 17.04
N ASP A 147 31.69 8.19 18.24
CA ASP A 147 32.41 7.96 19.48
C ASP A 147 31.85 6.74 20.26
N VAL A 148 31.28 5.76 19.53
CA VAL A 148 30.60 4.61 20.11
C VAL A 148 31.33 3.32 19.74
N GLU A 149 31.60 2.44 20.71
CA GLU A 149 32.24 1.15 20.49
C GLU A 149 31.41 -0.01 21.05
N GLY A 150 31.49 -1.16 20.35
CA GLY A 150 31.03 -2.46 20.89
C GLY A 150 29.54 -2.53 21.22
N SER A 151 29.24 -2.85 22.48
CA SER A 151 27.86 -3.12 22.97
C SER A 151 26.92 -1.90 22.90
N ASP A 152 27.45 -0.70 22.74
CA ASP A 152 26.66 0.54 22.77
C ASP A 152 26.10 0.94 21.39
N ILE A 153 26.49 0.22 20.32
CA ILE A 153 26.03 0.49 18.93
C ILE A 153 24.50 0.36 18.84
N THR A 154 23.95 -0.80 19.14
CA THR A 154 22.49 -1.04 19.03
C THR A 154 21.64 -0.08 19.87
N PRO A 155 21.94 0.18 21.16
CA PRO A 155 21.21 1.18 21.93
C PRO A 155 21.24 2.57 21.32
N ARG A 156 22.37 2.97 20.72
CA ARG A 156 22.52 4.28 20.09
C ARG A 156 21.69 4.41 18.81
N LEU A 157 21.68 3.35 17.99
CA LEU A 157 20.86 3.31 16.78
C LEU A 157 19.36 3.27 17.11
N LYS A 158 18.95 2.50 18.11
CA LYS A 158 17.56 2.51 18.62
C LYS A 158 17.14 3.91 19.12
N ALA A 159 18.03 4.63 19.78
CA ALA A 159 17.75 6.01 20.19
C ALA A 159 17.60 6.97 18.99
N ARG A 160 18.43 6.82 17.94
CA ARG A 160 18.31 7.56 16.66
C ARG A 160 16.94 7.31 16.02
N ASP A 161 16.53 6.05 15.93
CA ASP A 161 15.24 5.68 15.35
C ASP A 161 14.07 6.24 16.15
N GLU A 162 14.15 6.22 17.45
CA GLU A 162 13.13 6.77 18.33
C GLU A 162 13.03 8.30 18.24
N GLU A 163 14.16 9.00 18.08
CA GLU A 163 14.17 10.46 17.82
C GLU A 163 13.48 10.78 16.50
N TRP A 164 13.86 10.08 15.43
CA TRP A 164 13.27 10.25 14.10
C TRP A 164 11.78 9.89 14.08
N ARG A 165 11.40 8.76 14.69
CA ARG A 165 10.01 8.31 14.83
C ARG A 165 9.13 9.38 15.47
N LYS A 166 9.57 10.03 16.53
CA LYS A 166 8.81 11.09 17.21
C LYS A 166 8.51 12.28 16.30
N ILE A 167 9.40 12.54 15.36
CA ILE A 167 9.25 13.67 14.42
C ILE A 167 8.26 13.31 13.29
N VAL A 168 8.42 12.13 12.68
CA VAL A 168 7.74 11.81 11.40
C VAL A 168 6.48 10.97 11.56
N LYS A 169 6.32 10.20 12.65
CA LYS A 169 5.24 9.22 12.81
C LYS A 169 3.87 9.80 12.51
N HIS A 170 3.53 10.92 13.14
CA HIS A 170 2.21 11.54 12.96
C HIS A 170 1.96 11.98 11.51
N SER A 171 2.96 12.57 10.86
CA SER A 171 2.85 13.01 9.47
C SER A 171 2.72 11.83 8.50
N LEU A 172 3.40 10.71 8.76
CA LEU A 172 3.28 9.49 7.97
C LEU A 172 1.90 8.83 8.18
N GLU A 173 1.42 8.74 9.41
CA GLU A 173 0.07 8.24 9.74
C GLU A 173 -1.00 9.09 9.06
N ASP A 174 -0.88 10.41 9.09
CA ASP A 174 -1.80 11.33 8.43
C ASP A 174 -1.75 11.19 6.90
N ASN A 175 -0.56 11.03 6.30
CA ASN A 175 -0.44 10.77 4.87
C ASN A 175 -1.20 9.50 4.47
N PHE A 176 -1.03 8.42 5.23
CA PHE A 176 -1.72 7.16 4.98
C PHE A 176 -3.25 7.31 5.14
N LYS A 177 -3.70 7.90 6.24
CA LYS A 177 -5.11 8.12 6.52
C LYS A 177 -5.78 8.99 5.46
N ASN A 178 -5.16 10.10 5.08
CA ASN A 178 -5.66 10.97 4.02
C ASN A 178 -5.80 10.23 2.69
N ALA A 179 -4.81 9.40 2.33
CA ALA A 179 -4.90 8.57 1.13
C ALA A 179 -6.06 7.57 1.19
N GLN A 180 -6.30 6.94 2.35
CA GLN A 180 -7.45 6.04 2.54
C GLN A 180 -8.78 6.79 2.44
N ASP A 181 -8.92 7.94 3.09
CA ASP A 181 -10.13 8.75 3.05
C ASP A 181 -10.45 9.23 1.62
N GLU A 182 -9.42 9.61 0.85
CA GLU A 182 -9.54 9.95 -0.58
C GLU A 182 -10.05 8.77 -1.40
N ILE A 183 -9.47 7.56 -1.18
CA ILE A 183 -9.85 6.32 -1.86
C ILE A 183 -11.29 5.95 -1.50
N ASP A 184 -11.65 5.95 -0.24
CA ASP A 184 -13.00 5.63 0.23
C ASP A 184 -14.05 6.61 -0.33
N SER A 185 -13.71 7.89 -0.40
CA SER A 185 -14.56 8.91 -1.01
C SER A 185 -14.78 8.65 -2.50
N GLN A 186 -13.72 8.28 -3.24
CA GLN A 186 -13.81 7.91 -4.65
C GLN A 186 -14.66 6.65 -4.86
N LEU A 187 -14.48 5.61 -4.03
CA LEU A 187 -15.25 4.37 -4.11
C LEU A 187 -16.72 4.60 -3.80
N LYS A 188 -17.03 5.40 -2.77
CA LYS A 188 -18.40 5.80 -2.45
C LYS A 188 -19.03 6.60 -3.59
N ALA A 189 -18.26 7.52 -4.19
CA ALA A 189 -18.74 8.31 -5.33
C ALA A 189 -18.98 7.46 -6.59
N ALA A 190 -18.18 6.40 -6.79
CA ALA A 190 -18.29 5.46 -7.90
C ALA A 190 -19.30 4.33 -7.65
N SER A 191 -19.91 4.24 -6.46
CA SER A 191 -20.87 3.18 -6.18
C SER A 191 -22.07 3.25 -7.14
N PRO A 192 -22.58 2.11 -7.64
CA PRO A 192 -23.70 2.09 -8.57
C PRO A 192 -24.91 2.88 -8.07
N VAL A 193 -25.24 2.78 -6.78
CA VAL A 193 -26.35 3.54 -6.17
C VAL A 193 -26.11 5.05 -6.22
N ASN A 194 -24.89 5.50 -5.95
CA ASN A 194 -24.57 6.94 -6.02
C ASN A 194 -24.51 7.44 -7.45
N LEU A 195 -24.05 6.63 -8.40
CA LEU A 195 -24.08 6.97 -9.83
C LEU A 195 -25.51 7.10 -10.33
N ILE A 196 -26.39 6.17 -9.97
CA ILE A 196 -27.84 6.26 -10.30
C ILE A 196 -28.46 7.49 -9.65
N ARG A 197 -28.17 7.78 -8.37
CA ARG A 197 -28.67 8.97 -7.68
C ARG A 197 -28.20 10.28 -8.35
N LYS A 198 -26.94 10.35 -8.79
CA LYS A 198 -26.41 11.50 -9.55
C LYS A 198 -27.14 11.66 -10.89
N ALA A 199 -27.36 10.56 -11.60
CA ALA A 199 -28.09 10.58 -12.88
C ALA A 199 -29.53 11.07 -12.69
N MET A 200 -30.23 10.60 -11.64
CA MET A 200 -31.58 11.08 -11.29
C MET A 200 -31.58 12.58 -10.98
N GLY A 201 -30.64 13.05 -10.12
CA GLY A 201 -30.53 14.49 -9.81
C GLY A 201 -30.21 15.36 -11.04
N ALA A 202 -29.42 14.84 -11.99
CA ALA A 202 -29.19 15.53 -13.26
C ALA A 202 -30.47 15.61 -14.11
N LEU A 203 -31.26 14.55 -14.16
CA LEU A 203 -32.55 14.55 -14.85
C LEU A 203 -33.56 15.53 -14.19
N ASP A 204 -33.60 15.58 -12.87
CA ASP A 204 -34.48 16.50 -12.11
C ASP A 204 -34.13 17.97 -12.38
N SER A 205 -32.88 18.27 -12.76
CA SER A 205 -32.42 19.63 -13.08
C SER A 205 -32.78 20.07 -14.52
N VAL A 206 -33.32 19.18 -15.34
CA VAL A 206 -33.70 19.50 -16.74
C VAL A 206 -35.01 20.28 -16.73
N ASP A 207 -34.96 21.55 -17.18
CA ASP A 207 -36.15 22.36 -17.37
C ASP A 207 -36.82 22.03 -18.72
N GLY A 208 -37.87 21.22 -18.66
CA GLY A 208 -38.69 20.83 -19.84
C GLY A 208 -39.43 21.98 -20.50
N ASN A 209 -39.53 23.17 -19.87
CA ASN A 209 -40.17 24.35 -20.41
C ASN A 209 -39.21 25.31 -21.14
N SER A 210 -37.91 25.06 -21.02
CA SER A 210 -36.88 25.91 -21.62
C SER A 210 -36.98 25.90 -23.16
N SER A 211 -36.59 27.00 -23.80
CA SER A 211 -36.53 27.08 -25.25
C SER A 211 -35.53 26.08 -25.85
N GLY A 212 -34.42 25.83 -25.18
CA GLY A 212 -33.43 24.83 -25.55
C GLY A 212 -33.97 23.39 -25.53
N PHE A 213 -34.83 23.04 -24.57
CA PHE A 213 -35.47 21.74 -24.51
C PHE A 213 -36.37 21.52 -25.76
N ARG A 214 -37.13 22.51 -26.17
CA ARG A 214 -38.00 22.43 -27.33
C ARG A 214 -37.19 22.36 -28.63
N GLN A 215 -36.12 23.10 -28.75
CA GLN A 215 -35.25 23.15 -29.90
C GLN A 215 -34.53 21.84 -30.16
N HIS A 216 -34.14 21.12 -29.11
CA HIS A 216 -33.41 19.85 -29.19
C HIS A 216 -34.27 18.62 -28.83
N SER A 217 -35.60 18.74 -28.97
CA SER A 217 -36.56 17.72 -28.52
C SER A 217 -36.32 16.32 -29.10
N ASN A 218 -35.93 16.20 -30.37
CA ASN A 218 -35.64 14.90 -30.98
C ASN A 218 -34.37 14.24 -30.41
N GLU A 219 -33.30 15.01 -30.24
CA GLU A 219 -32.05 14.53 -29.67
C GLU A 219 -32.26 14.13 -28.19
N ILE A 220 -33.00 14.94 -27.45
CA ILE A 220 -33.34 14.64 -26.06
C ILE A 220 -34.16 13.35 -25.94
N LEU A 221 -35.14 13.16 -26.83
CA LEU A 221 -35.96 11.95 -26.88
C LEU A 221 -35.09 10.71 -27.17
N GLU A 222 -34.16 10.80 -28.11
CA GLU A 222 -33.19 9.72 -28.41
C GLU A 222 -32.40 9.36 -27.17
N LYS A 223 -31.78 10.33 -26.50
CA LYS A 223 -30.99 10.12 -25.31
C LYS A 223 -31.79 9.58 -24.12
N LEU A 224 -33.02 10.02 -23.93
CA LEU A 224 -33.91 9.45 -22.92
C LEU A 224 -34.25 7.98 -23.22
N ASN A 225 -34.49 7.62 -24.50
CA ASN A 225 -34.73 6.22 -24.87
C ASN A 225 -33.50 5.34 -24.64
N GLU A 226 -32.29 5.81 -24.94
CA GLU A 226 -31.03 5.11 -24.62
C GLU A 226 -30.90 4.88 -23.10
N LEU A 227 -31.20 5.90 -22.29
CA LEU A 227 -31.12 5.82 -20.82
C LEU A 227 -32.13 4.85 -20.24
N ILE A 228 -33.38 4.84 -20.76
CA ILE A 228 -34.42 3.88 -20.38
C ILE A 228 -34.01 2.46 -20.75
N ALA A 229 -33.47 2.23 -21.94
CA ALA A 229 -32.97 0.92 -22.34
C ALA A 229 -31.88 0.42 -21.41
N LYS A 230 -30.90 1.28 -21.07
CA LYS A 230 -29.82 0.93 -20.15
C LYS A 230 -30.31 0.67 -18.72
N ALA A 231 -31.25 1.47 -18.23
CA ALA A 231 -31.85 1.26 -16.91
C ALA A 231 -32.64 -0.07 -16.85
N THR A 232 -33.30 -0.45 -17.95
CA THR A 232 -34.03 -1.72 -18.06
C THR A 232 -33.08 -2.91 -18.05
N GLU A 233 -31.97 -2.83 -18.80
CA GLU A 233 -30.89 -3.83 -18.79
C GLU A 233 -30.33 -4.04 -17.38
N LEU A 234 -29.94 -2.95 -16.70
CA LEU A 234 -29.40 -3.02 -15.34
C LEU A 234 -30.42 -3.60 -14.34
N LYS A 235 -31.71 -3.26 -14.49
CA LYS A 235 -32.78 -3.82 -13.66
C LYS A 235 -32.95 -5.33 -13.88
N ALA A 236 -32.79 -5.81 -15.09
CA ALA A 236 -32.86 -7.25 -15.39
C ALA A 236 -31.75 -8.02 -14.68
N LEU A 237 -30.49 -7.50 -14.70
CA LEU A 237 -29.34 -8.11 -14.03
C LEU A 237 -29.48 -8.21 -12.50
N ILE A 238 -30.32 -7.38 -11.87
CA ILE A 238 -30.57 -7.43 -10.41
C ILE A 238 -31.57 -8.52 -10.07
N ASN A 239 -32.42 -8.94 -11.00
CA ASN A 239 -33.49 -9.92 -10.78
C ASN A 239 -33.11 -11.35 -11.20
N GLU A 240 -31.91 -11.56 -11.71
CA GLU A 240 -31.28 -12.87 -11.96
C GLU A 240 -30.53 -13.37 -10.71
#